data_729db52f1402184b67c8d0439782642d
#
_entry.id   729db52f1402184b67c8d0439782642d
#
_cell.length_a   1.000
_cell.length_b   1.000
_cell.length_c   1.000
_cell.angle_alpha   90.00
_cell.angle_beta   90.00
_cell.angle_gamma   90.00
#
_symmetry.space_group_name_H-M   'P 1'
#
loop_
_entity.id
_entity.type
_entity.pdbx_description
1 polymer ?
#
loop_
_entity_poly.entity_id
_entity_poly.type
_entity_poly.pdbx_seq_one_letter_code
_entity_poly.pdbx_strand_id
1 'polypeptide(L)'
;MQVTIDATNKTLHDTMRGTTSDMTKALQENSKQLNDRLDTAARVIGDLKRNLGEMSEVGKGIRSLQEFLQSPKLRGNIGEQVLSDMIGQTFPKNSFHLQYQFRSGLKVDAVLKTDAGLLCIDSKFPMENFSKMHKGETESERQQAKKDFIADLKKHISDISKKYILPEEGTMDFALMYIPSESVYYEIVNMTEVMEIARKSRVYPVSPNTLYAHLQVLLLSFQGKELEQKSQEVFRLLRAIQKDYGKIDESLGVLGKHVTNAYNSMNTVSSGFAQLGQKLSSTRALGTAKEE
;
A
#
# COMPACT_ATOMS: atom_id res chain seq x y z
N MET A 1 29.70 -41.48 11.30
CA MET A 1 29.89 -40.14 10.70
C MET A 1 28.95 -39.92 9.51
N GLN A 2 28.84 -40.88 8.55
CA GLN A 2 27.88 -40.80 7.42
C GLN A 2 26.43 -40.62 7.91
N VAL A 3 26.01 -41.42 8.89
CA VAL A 3 24.64 -41.38 9.49
C VAL A 3 24.31 -40.00 10.09
N THR A 4 25.30 -39.30 10.64
CA THR A 4 25.09 -37.98 11.25
C THR A 4 24.94 -36.89 10.19
N ILE A 5 25.66 -36.97 9.07
CA ILE A 5 25.55 -36.04 7.94
C ILE A 5 24.23 -36.23 7.23
N ASP A 6 23.80 -37.46 6.99
CA ASP A 6 22.51 -37.76 6.37
C ASP A 6 21.32 -37.31 7.25
N ALA A 7 21.43 -37.47 8.58
CA ALA A 7 20.47 -36.98 9.53
C ALA A 7 20.36 -35.42 9.52
N THR A 8 21.54 -34.76 9.46
CA THR A 8 21.58 -33.27 9.41
C THR A 8 21.01 -32.74 8.10
N ASN A 9 21.35 -33.36 6.95
CA ASN A 9 20.78 -32.99 5.65
C ASN A 9 19.26 -33.21 5.61
N LYS A 10 18.77 -34.31 6.17
CA LYS A 10 17.32 -34.56 6.26
C LYS A 10 16.62 -33.50 7.12
N THR A 11 17.15 -33.20 8.31
CA THR A 11 16.61 -32.20 9.20
C THR A 11 16.60 -30.80 8.53
N LEU A 12 17.66 -30.43 7.80
CA LEU A 12 17.74 -29.18 7.08
C LEU A 12 16.72 -29.11 5.93
N HIS A 13 16.56 -30.20 5.20
CA HIS A 13 15.59 -30.31 4.11
C HIS A 13 14.14 -30.23 4.64
N ASP A 14 13.85 -30.88 5.76
CA ASP A 14 12.53 -30.85 6.40
C ASP A 14 12.25 -29.46 6.98
N THR A 15 13.24 -28.78 7.56
CA THR A 15 13.13 -27.39 8.05
C THR A 15 12.87 -26.41 6.91
N MET A 16 13.60 -26.53 5.79
CA MET A 16 13.38 -25.69 4.60
C MET A 16 12.00 -25.91 3.99
N ARG A 17 11.54 -27.16 3.89
CA ARG A 17 10.17 -27.48 3.45
C ARG A 17 9.13 -26.90 4.39
N GLY A 18 9.31 -26.99 5.69
CA GLY A 18 8.45 -26.40 6.71
C GLY A 18 8.38 -24.87 6.54
N THR A 19 9.52 -24.21 6.47
CA THR A 19 9.60 -22.75 6.30
C THR A 19 8.93 -22.28 5.00
N THR A 20 9.14 -23.01 3.89
CA THR A 20 8.50 -22.68 2.59
C THR A 20 6.97 -22.89 2.67
N SER A 21 6.50 -23.94 3.34
CA SER A 21 5.08 -24.19 3.55
C SER A 21 4.43 -23.10 4.39
N ASP A 22 5.06 -22.71 5.51
CA ASP A 22 4.56 -21.69 6.41
C ASP A 22 4.53 -20.32 5.74
N MET A 23 5.53 -20.01 4.91
CA MET A 23 5.58 -18.80 4.11
C MET A 23 4.48 -18.78 3.04
N THR A 24 4.21 -19.91 2.39
CA THR A 24 3.11 -20.03 1.42
C THR A 24 1.76 -19.82 2.11
N LYS A 25 1.58 -20.39 3.30
CA LYS A 25 0.36 -20.17 4.11
C LYS A 25 0.21 -18.69 4.52
N ALA A 26 1.29 -18.06 4.99
CA ALA A 26 1.27 -16.64 5.34
C ALA A 26 0.93 -15.73 4.15
N LEU A 27 1.43 -16.06 2.95
CA LEU A 27 1.08 -15.34 1.71
C LEU A 27 -0.38 -15.57 1.31
N GLN A 28 -0.91 -16.79 1.49
CA GLN A 28 -2.31 -17.09 1.24
C GLN A 28 -3.24 -16.39 2.25
N GLU A 29 -2.89 -16.36 3.51
CA GLU A 29 -3.63 -15.64 4.55
C GLU A 29 -3.63 -14.13 4.30
N ASN A 30 -2.50 -13.55 3.89
CA ASN A 30 -2.40 -12.14 3.51
C ASN A 30 -3.24 -11.82 2.26
N SER A 31 -3.22 -12.70 1.25
CA SER A 31 -4.07 -12.58 0.07
C SER A 31 -5.56 -12.65 0.41
N LYS A 32 -5.93 -13.55 1.34
CA LYS A 32 -7.31 -13.64 1.85
C LYS A 32 -7.72 -12.37 2.60
N GLN A 33 -6.86 -11.84 3.47
CA GLN A 33 -7.13 -10.58 4.17
C GLN A 33 -7.28 -9.39 3.21
N LEU A 34 -6.50 -9.36 2.12
CA LEU A 34 -6.65 -8.36 1.05
C LEU A 34 -8.01 -8.49 0.35
N ASN A 35 -8.44 -9.70 0.02
CA ASN A 35 -9.75 -9.94 -0.58
C ASN A 35 -10.89 -9.56 0.38
N ASP A 36 -10.80 -9.91 1.66
CA ASP A 36 -11.80 -9.54 2.69
C ASP A 36 -11.90 -8.00 2.85
N ARG A 37 -10.78 -7.28 2.71
CA ARG A 37 -10.75 -5.80 2.72
C ARG A 37 -11.34 -5.21 1.44
N LEU A 38 -11.08 -5.82 0.27
CA LEU A 38 -11.71 -5.43 -1.00
C LEU A 38 -13.23 -5.63 -0.95
N ASP A 39 -13.69 -6.74 -0.40
CA ASP A 39 -15.12 -7.01 -0.20
C ASP A 39 -15.76 -6.04 0.80
N THR A 40 -15.00 -5.63 1.82
CA THR A 40 -15.46 -4.61 2.77
C THR A 40 -15.55 -3.23 2.10
N ALA A 41 -14.57 -2.84 1.29
CA ALA A 41 -14.61 -1.62 0.50
C ALA A 41 -15.77 -1.63 -0.50
N ALA A 42 -16.01 -2.76 -1.18
CA ALA A 42 -17.14 -2.93 -2.10
C ALA A 42 -18.50 -2.80 -1.38
N ARG A 43 -18.61 -3.34 -0.15
CA ARG A 43 -19.79 -3.17 0.70
C ARG A 43 -20.00 -1.73 1.12
N VAL A 44 -18.96 -1.03 1.57
CA VAL A 44 -19.01 0.39 1.92
C VAL A 44 -19.45 1.23 0.71
N ILE A 45 -18.93 0.95 -0.48
CA ILE A 45 -19.37 1.60 -1.73
C ILE A 45 -20.85 1.26 -2.04
N GLY A 46 -21.28 0.03 -1.78
CA GLY A 46 -22.68 -0.40 -1.93
C GLY A 46 -23.62 0.29 -0.95
N ASP A 47 -23.22 0.43 0.30
CA ASP A 47 -23.95 1.12 1.35
C ASP A 47 -24.01 2.64 1.11
N LEU A 48 -22.92 3.22 0.58
CA LEU A 48 -22.91 4.62 0.10
C LEU A 48 -23.96 4.84 -1.01
N LYS A 49 -24.05 3.90 -1.96
CA LYS A 49 -25.04 3.93 -3.04
C LYS A 49 -26.47 3.81 -2.51
N ARG A 50 -26.70 3.04 -1.44
CA ARG A 50 -28.00 2.88 -0.78
C ARG A 50 -28.37 4.11 0.05
N ASN A 51 -27.41 4.68 0.80
CA ASN A 51 -27.60 5.89 1.60
C ASN A 51 -27.84 7.14 0.72
N LEU A 52 -27.30 7.17 -0.50
CA LEU A 52 -27.64 8.19 -1.51
C LEU A 52 -29.10 8.07 -2.00
N GLY A 53 -29.74 6.90 -1.86
CA GLY A 53 -31.15 6.67 -2.18
C GLY A 53 -32.14 7.08 -1.08
N GLU A 54 -31.69 7.16 0.19
CA GLU A 54 -32.56 7.44 1.36
C GLU A 54 -32.49 8.90 1.83
N MET A 55 -32.22 9.83 0.95
CA MET A 55 -32.00 11.27 1.21
C MET A 55 -33.19 12.07 1.83
N SER A 56 -34.13 11.41 2.50
CA SER A 56 -35.21 12.08 3.27
C SER A 56 -34.76 12.69 4.61
N GLU A 57 -33.61 12.30 5.18
CA GLU A 57 -33.12 12.81 6.46
C GLU A 57 -32.17 14.01 6.38
N VAL A 58 -31.74 14.41 5.20
CA VAL A 58 -30.81 15.53 4.97
C VAL A 58 -31.38 16.88 5.46
N GLY A 59 -32.70 17.02 5.55
CA GLY A 59 -33.34 18.23 6.08
C GLY A 59 -33.05 18.54 7.55
N LYS A 60 -32.66 17.53 8.36
CA LYS A 60 -32.35 17.73 9.79
C LYS A 60 -30.88 18.14 10.02
N GLY A 61 -29.95 17.64 9.20
CA GLY A 61 -28.53 18.00 9.26
C GLY A 61 -28.23 19.44 8.84
N ILE A 62 -29.03 20.00 7.97
CA ILE A 62 -28.88 21.38 7.47
C ILE A 62 -29.13 22.43 8.58
N ARG A 63 -30.01 22.16 9.55
CA ARG A 63 -30.30 23.13 10.63
C ARG A 63 -29.16 23.29 11.63
N SER A 64 -28.49 22.20 12.02
CA SER A 64 -27.35 22.28 12.95
C SER A 64 -26.08 22.87 12.30
N LEU A 65 -25.91 22.68 10.98
CA LEU A 65 -24.81 23.29 10.23
C LEU A 65 -25.07 24.80 9.99
N GLN A 66 -26.33 25.23 9.92
CA GLN A 66 -26.71 26.61 9.66
C GLN A 66 -26.29 27.57 10.79
N GLU A 67 -26.29 27.14 12.04
CA GLU A 67 -25.91 27.99 13.19
C GLU A 67 -24.38 28.16 13.25
N PHE A 68 -23.59 27.12 12.87
CA PHE A 68 -22.15 27.19 12.85
C PHE A 68 -21.55 27.96 11.68
N LEU A 69 -22.25 28.09 10.57
CA LEU A 69 -21.78 28.66 9.31
C LEU A 69 -22.10 30.12 9.08
N GLN A 70 -22.42 30.89 10.12
CA GLN A 70 -22.76 32.32 9.99
C GLN A 70 -21.55 33.21 9.63
N SER A 71 -20.31 32.78 9.88
CA SER A 71 -19.13 33.58 9.54
C SER A 71 -18.39 33.03 8.31
N PRO A 72 -18.17 33.83 7.24
CA PRO A 72 -17.48 33.38 6.02
C PRO A 72 -16.07 32.88 6.26
N LYS A 73 -15.36 33.50 7.21
CA LYS A 73 -13.97 33.13 7.54
C LYS A 73 -13.87 31.80 8.29
N LEU A 74 -14.85 31.48 9.14
CA LEU A 74 -14.90 30.20 9.84
C LEU A 74 -15.27 29.05 8.88
N ARG A 75 -16.04 29.30 7.84
CA ARG A 75 -16.45 28.29 6.84
C ARG A 75 -15.28 27.73 6.04
N GLY A 76 -14.38 28.62 5.55
CA GLY A 76 -13.17 28.18 4.82
C GLY A 76 -12.28 27.32 5.70
N ASN A 77 -11.95 27.80 6.88
CA ASN A 77 -11.08 27.10 7.82
C ASN A 77 -11.67 25.73 8.24
N ILE A 78 -12.97 25.61 8.45
CA ILE A 78 -13.61 24.34 8.81
C ILE A 78 -13.54 23.34 7.66
N GLY A 79 -13.80 23.77 6.43
CA GLY A 79 -13.70 22.90 5.25
C GLY A 79 -12.27 22.34 5.06
N GLU A 80 -11.26 23.21 5.19
CA GLU A 80 -9.86 22.83 5.13
C GLU A 80 -9.48 21.91 6.31
N GLN A 81 -9.97 22.18 7.52
CA GLN A 81 -9.71 21.34 8.70
C GLN A 81 -10.33 19.95 8.55
N VAL A 82 -11.57 19.84 8.11
CA VAL A 82 -12.22 18.54 7.86
C VAL A 82 -11.48 17.75 6.78
N LEU A 83 -11.04 18.40 5.70
CA LEU A 83 -10.21 17.79 4.68
C LEU A 83 -8.90 17.27 5.26
N SER A 84 -8.22 18.10 6.05
CA SER A 84 -6.97 17.76 6.73
C SER A 84 -7.12 16.56 7.66
N ASP A 85 -8.14 16.55 8.49
CA ASP A 85 -8.42 15.47 9.44
C ASP A 85 -8.75 14.17 8.72
N MET A 86 -9.56 14.23 7.66
CA MET A 86 -9.93 13.07 6.85
C MET A 86 -8.71 12.42 6.19
N ILE A 87 -7.83 13.22 5.58
CA ILE A 87 -6.61 12.72 4.96
C ILE A 87 -5.64 12.18 6.03
N GLY A 88 -5.43 12.93 7.10
CA GLY A 88 -4.50 12.58 8.17
C GLY A 88 -4.88 11.33 8.96
N GLN A 89 -6.18 11.02 9.07
CA GLN A 89 -6.68 9.78 9.67
C GLN A 89 -6.59 8.57 8.73
N THR A 90 -6.59 8.82 7.42
CA THR A 90 -6.64 7.75 6.41
C THR A 90 -5.24 7.34 5.93
N PHE A 91 -4.31 8.29 5.78
CA PHE A 91 -3.02 8.05 5.13
C PHE A 91 -1.82 8.19 6.08
N PRO A 92 -0.73 7.44 5.84
CA PRO A 92 0.56 7.66 6.49
C PRO A 92 1.08 9.08 6.20
N LYS A 93 1.75 9.70 7.18
CA LYS A 93 2.24 11.09 7.09
C LYS A 93 3.17 11.39 5.91
N ASN A 94 3.85 10.39 5.37
CA ASN A 94 4.74 10.52 4.22
C ASN A 94 4.02 10.47 2.85
N SER A 95 2.73 10.08 2.85
CA SER A 95 1.93 9.89 1.62
C SER A 95 1.14 11.13 1.21
N PHE A 96 1.15 12.20 2.01
CA PHE A 96 0.44 13.43 1.70
C PHE A 96 1.18 14.67 2.21
N HIS A 97 0.79 15.83 1.69
CA HIS A 97 1.15 17.13 2.25
C HIS A 97 -0.08 18.03 2.29
N LEU A 98 -0.23 18.74 3.39
CA LEU A 98 -1.23 19.79 3.55
C LEU A 98 -0.59 21.13 3.20
N GLN A 99 -1.39 22.06 2.67
CA GLN A 99 -0.94 23.41 2.27
C GLN A 99 0.34 23.33 1.42
N TYR A 100 0.32 22.45 0.40
CA TYR A 100 1.48 22.22 -0.47
C TYR A 100 1.75 23.42 -1.35
N GLN A 101 3.01 23.86 -1.38
CA GLN A 101 3.45 24.99 -2.17
C GLN A 101 4.21 24.50 -3.42
N PHE A 102 3.73 24.91 -4.59
CA PHE A 102 4.38 24.70 -5.87
C PHE A 102 5.57 25.64 -6.08
N ARG A 103 6.41 25.34 -7.06
CA ARG A 103 7.54 26.22 -7.43
C ARG A 103 7.08 27.61 -7.86
N SER A 104 5.90 27.72 -8.44
CA SER A 104 5.24 28.98 -8.80
C SER A 104 4.85 29.84 -7.60
N GLY A 105 4.96 29.33 -6.37
CA GLY A 105 4.51 29.98 -5.14
C GLY A 105 3.03 29.76 -4.82
N LEU A 106 2.26 29.14 -5.72
CA LEU A 106 0.85 28.80 -5.49
C LEU A 106 0.76 27.72 -4.41
N LYS A 107 -0.31 27.76 -3.61
CA LYS A 107 -0.59 26.77 -2.57
C LYS A 107 -1.90 26.07 -2.85
N VAL A 108 -1.91 24.75 -2.64
CA VAL A 108 -3.11 23.90 -2.67
C VAL A 108 -3.34 23.31 -1.28
N ASP A 109 -4.61 23.10 -0.92
CA ASP A 109 -4.96 22.69 0.45
C ASP A 109 -4.40 21.33 0.83
N ALA A 110 -4.43 20.36 -0.08
CA ALA A 110 -3.82 19.06 0.12
C ALA A 110 -3.30 18.45 -1.18
N VAL A 111 -2.26 17.64 -1.08
CA VAL A 111 -1.81 16.73 -2.14
C VAL A 111 -1.62 15.33 -1.59
N LEU A 112 -2.03 14.33 -2.35
CA LEU A 112 -1.70 12.93 -2.11
C LEU A 112 -0.60 12.51 -3.10
N LYS A 113 0.44 11.88 -2.57
CA LYS A 113 1.52 11.32 -3.39
C LYS A 113 1.09 9.95 -3.91
N THR A 114 0.92 9.83 -5.22
CA THR A 114 0.63 8.56 -5.88
C THR A 114 1.77 8.21 -6.85
N ASP A 115 1.76 6.98 -7.37
CA ASP A 115 2.72 6.58 -8.40
C ASP A 115 2.54 7.33 -9.71
N ALA A 116 1.31 7.75 -10.00
CA ALA A 116 0.96 8.51 -11.20
C ALA A 116 1.25 10.02 -11.05
N GLY A 117 1.65 10.48 -9.87
CA GLY A 117 1.93 11.89 -9.58
C GLY A 117 1.21 12.40 -8.33
N LEU A 118 1.25 13.72 -8.14
CA LEU A 118 0.58 14.39 -7.04
C LEU A 118 -0.89 14.61 -7.37
N LEU A 119 -1.80 14.00 -6.61
CA LEU A 119 -3.22 14.28 -6.69
C LEU A 119 -3.55 15.51 -5.85
N CYS A 120 -3.91 16.61 -6.51
CA CYS A 120 -4.25 17.86 -5.86
C CYS A 120 -5.70 17.88 -5.43
N ILE A 121 -5.96 18.38 -4.20
CA ILE A 121 -7.29 18.54 -3.61
C ILE A 121 -7.39 19.94 -3.07
N ASP A 122 -8.36 20.71 -3.59
CA ASP A 122 -8.60 22.10 -3.18
C ASP A 122 -10.01 22.21 -2.62
N SER A 123 -10.13 22.79 -1.42
CA SER A 123 -11.41 22.96 -0.73
C SER A 123 -12.09 24.24 -1.19
N LYS A 124 -13.31 24.11 -1.71
CA LYS A 124 -14.12 25.26 -2.12
C LYS A 124 -15.53 25.15 -1.56
N PHE A 125 -15.96 26.21 -0.90
CA PHE A 125 -17.27 26.25 -0.26
C PHE A 125 -18.12 27.44 -0.73
N PRO A 126 -18.75 27.35 -1.92
CA PRO A 126 -19.54 28.43 -2.51
C PRO A 126 -20.91 28.60 -1.83
N MET A 127 -20.90 28.78 -0.49
CA MET A 127 -22.10 28.72 0.34
C MET A 127 -22.97 30.00 0.26
N GLU A 128 -22.38 31.15 -0.07
CA GLU A 128 -23.10 32.42 -0.02
C GLU A 128 -24.24 32.44 -1.04
N ASN A 129 -23.92 32.23 -2.31
CA ASN A 129 -24.90 32.22 -3.38
C ASN A 129 -25.80 30.96 -3.32
N PHE A 130 -25.28 29.83 -2.82
CA PHE A 130 -26.12 28.66 -2.51
C PHE A 130 -27.19 28.99 -1.46
N SER A 131 -26.83 29.66 -0.37
CA SER A 131 -27.81 30.08 0.66
C SER A 131 -28.82 31.06 0.13
N LYS A 132 -28.41 32.06 -0.66
CA LYS A 132 -29.31 33.03 -1.30
C LYS A 132 -30.29 32.35 -2.27
N MET A 133 -29.82 31.34 -3.02
CA MET A 133 -30.64 30.56 -3.94
C MET A 133 -31.82 29.85 -3.23
N HIS A 134 -31.60 29.40 -1.96
CA HIS A 134 -32.64 28.70 -1.20
C HIS A 134 -33.44 29.59 -0.27
N LYS A 135 -32.90 30.74 0.17
CA LYS A 135 -33.53 31.63 1.16
C LYS A 135 -34.05 32.93 0.59
N GLY A 136 -33.84 33.21 -0.71
CA GLY A 136 -34.31 34.42 -1.36
C GLY A 136 -35.83 34.59 -1.20
N GLU A 137 -36.27 35.81 -0.86
CA GLU A 137 -37.69 36.11 -0.60
C GLU A 137 -38.50 36.08 -1.89
N THR A 138 -37.89 36.50 -2.99
CA THR A 138 -38.52 36.56 -4.31
C THR A 138 -37.92 35.52 -5.27
N GLU A 139 -38.75 35.08 -6.23
CA GLU A 139 -38.27 34.15 -7.28
C GLU A 139 -37.16 34.79 -8.14
N SER A 140 -37.21 36.11 -8.36
CA SER A 140 -36.16 36.82 -9.09
C SER A 140 -34.81 36.77 -8.37
N GLU A 141 -34.82 36.94 -7.04
CA GLU A 141 -33.59 36.82 -6.21
C GLU A 141 -33.01 35.41 -6.24
N ARG A 142 -33.86 34.39 -6.15
CA ARG A 142 -33.44 32.98 -6.23
C ARG A 142 -32.81 32.67 -7.57
N GLN A 143 -33.41 33.14 -8.66
CA GLN A 143 -32.87 32.93 -10.01
C GLN A 143 -31.56 33.67 -10.23
N GLN A 144 -31.42 34.90 -9.72
CA GLN A 144 -30.17 35.63 -9.80
C GLN A 144 -29.08 34.92 -8.98
N ALA A 145 -29.36 34.53 -7.75
CA ALA A 145 -28.44 33.79 -6.90
C ALA A 145 -27.98 32.44 -7.54
N LYS A 146 -28.88 31.77 -8.27
CA LYS A 146 -28.52 30.56 -9.03
C LYS A 146 -27.54 30.85 -10.15
N LYS A 147 -27.71 31.94 -10.89
CA LYS A 147 -26.77 32.36 -11.94
C LYS A 147 -25.40 32.71 -11.34
N ASP A 148 -25.38 33.43 -10.23
CA ASP A 148 -24.16 33.81 -9.53
C ASP A 148 -23.44 32.58 -8.96
N PHE A 149 -24.18 31.64 -8.40
CA PHE A 149 -23.63 30.34 -7.93
C PHE A 149 -22.98 29.55 -9.06
N ILE A 150 -23.61 29.44 -10.22
CA ILE A 150 -23.06 28.80 -11.40
C ILE A 150 -21.78 29.51 -11.87
N ALA A 151 -21.80 30.86 -11.89
CA ALA A 151 -20.62 31.64 -12.29
C ALA A 151 -19.43 31.42 -11.33
N ASP A 152 -19.68 31.41 -10.02
CA ASP A 152 -18.65 31.10 -9.01
C ASP A 152 -18.07 29.72 -9.21
N LEU A 153 -18.89 28.69 -9.42
CA LEU A 153 -18.44 27.32 -9.66
C LEU A 153 -17.57 27.22 -10.91
N LYS A 154 -17.98 27.84 -12.03
CA LYS A 154 -17.19 27.88 -13.27
C LYS A 154 -15.82 28.53 -13.05
N LYS A 155 -15.79 29.62 -12.30
CA LYS A 155 -14.54 30.31 -11.93
C LYS A 155 -13.66 29.40 -11.07
N HIS A 156 -14.18 28.77 -10.03
CA HIS A 156 -13.42 27.87 -9.17
C HIS A 156 -12.86 26.67 -9.94
N ILE A 157 -13.65 26.04 -10.80
CA ILE A 157 -13.21 24.95 -11.67
C ILE A 157 -12.04 25.40 -12.56
N SER A 158 -12.19 26.57 -13.21
CA SER A 158 -11.12 27.13 -14.06
C SER A 158 -9.86 27.45 -13.26
N ASP A 159 -10.00 28.01 -12.07
CA ASP A 159 -8.89 28.35 -11.18
C ASP A 159 -8.13 27.09 -10.73
N ILE A 160 -8.83 26.05 -10.28
CA ILE A 160 -8.23 24.78 -9.87
C ILE A 160 -7.48 24.14 -11.04
N SER A 161 -8.11 24.07 -12.22
CA SER A 161 -7.49 23.50 -13.41
C SER A 161 -6.18 24.19 -13.76
N LYS A 162 -6.18 25.52 -13.79
CA LYS A 162 -5.00 26.32 -14.19
C LYS A 162 -3.89 26.33 -13.14
N LYS A 163 -4.25 26.28 -11.84
CA LYS A 163 -3.30 26.46 -10.73
C LYS A 163 -2.71 25.16 -10.23
N TYR A 164 -3.42 24.02 -10.36
CA TYR A 164 -3.05 22.79 -9.68
C TYR A 164 -2.96 21.56 -10.58
N ILE A 165 -3.31 21.66 -11.87
CA ILE A 165 -3.03 20.63 -12.87
C ILE A 165 -1.77 21.06 -13.62
N LEU A 166 -0.60 20.70 -13.07
CA LEU A 166 0.74 21.10 -13.51
C LEU A 166 1.59 19.85 -13.72
N PRO A 167 1.42 19.10 -14.81
CA PRO A 167 2.18 17.87 -15.07
C PRO A 167 3.69 18.09 -15.05
N GLU A 168 4.17 19.28 -15.43
CA GLU A 168 5.58 19.69 -15.36
C GLU A 168 6.13 19.81 -13.92
N GLU A 169 5.24 19.97 -12.93
CA GLU A 169 5.58 19.91 -11.49
C GLU A 169 5.22 18.56 -10.87
N GLY A 170 4.88 17.56 -11.69
CA GLY A 170 4.61 16.19 -11.26
C GLY A 170 3.20 15.96 -10.71
N THR A 171 2.24 16.85 -11.03
CA THR A 171 0.85 16.58 -10.66
C THR A 171 0.21 15.57 -11.61
N MET A 172 -0.86 14.93 -11.15
CA MET A 172 -1.76 14.22 -12.04
C MET A 172 -2.41 15.19 -13.03
N ASP A 173 -2.97 14.65 -14.10
CA ASP A 173 -3.65 15.39 -15.16
C ASP A 173 -5.11 15.76 -14.79
N PHE A 174 -5.47 15.61 -13.52
CA PHE A 174 -6.74 16.03 -12.94
C PHE A 174 -6.56 16.46 -11.48
N ALA A 175 -7.55 17.17 -10.95
CA ALA A 175 -7.60 17.58 -9.55
C ALA A 175 -9.00 17.35 -8.95
N LEU A 176 -9.09 17.29 -7.62
CA LEU A 176 -10.34 17.19 -6.90
C LEU A 176 -10.74 18.54 -6.34
N MET A 177 -12.00 18.92 -6.54
CA MET A 177 -12.64 20.07 -5.89
C MET A 177 -13.46 19.57 -4.71
N TYR A 178 -12.92 19.70 -3.49
CA TYR A 178 -13.61 19.27 -2.28
C TYR A 178 -14.68 20.27 -1.85
N ILE A 179 -15.90 19.79 -1.72
CA ILE A 179 -17.07 20.55 -1.31
C ILE A 179 -17.49 20.00 0.06
N PRO A 180 -17.23 20.73 1.17
CA PRO A 180 -17.46 20.22 2.53
C PRO A 180 -18.96 20.22 2.93
N SER A 181 -19.85 19.95 1.97
CA SER A 181 -21.30 19.84 2.19
C SER A 181 -21.92 18.93 1.15
N GLU A 182 -22.55 17.85 1.61
CA GLU A 182 -23.27 16.90 0.73
C GLU A 182 -24.39 17.58 -0.05
N SER A 183 -25.13 18.50 0.58
CA SER A 183 -26.26 19.19 -0.05
C SER A 183 -25.79 20.10 -1.19
N VAL A 184 -24.70 20.84 -0.99
CA VAL A 184 -24.10 21.68 -2.03
C VAL A 184 -23.54 20.83 -3.16
N TYR A 185 -22.85 19.76 -2.81
CA TYR A 185 -22.32 18.79 -3.79
C TYR A 185 -23.44 18.19 -4.65
N TYR A 186 -24.54 17.74 -4.01
CA TYR A 186 -25.68 17.18 -4.74
C TYR A 186 -26.29 18.18 -5.73
N GLU A 187 -26.44 19.43 -5.35
CA GLU A 187 -26.92 20.47 -6.26
C GLU A 187 -25.97 20.67 -7.45
N ILE A 188 -24.65 20.70 -7.19
CA ILE A 188 -23.62 20.87 -8.23
C ILE A 188 -23.65 19.71 -9.24
N VAL A 189 -23.72 18.47 -8.79
CA VAL A 189 -23.67 17.31 -9.70
C VAL A 189 -24.92 17.17 -10.55
N ASN A 190 -26.03 17.77 -10.12
CA ASN A 190 -27.25 17.84 -10.92
C ASN A 190 -27.25 18.99 -11.94
N MET A 191 -26.26 19.89 -11.89
CA MET A 191 -26.13 20.98 -12.88
C MET A 191 -25.29 20.48 -14.07
N THR A 192 -25.94 20.00 -15.12
CA THR A 192 -25.29 19.42 -16.31
C THR A 192 -24.22 20.35 -16.89
N GLU A 193 -24.51 21.65 -17.00
CA GLU A 193 -23.58 22.65 -17.54
C GLU A 193 -22.29 22.76 -16.72
N VAL A 194 -22.39 22.76 -15.40
CA VAL A 194 -21.23 22.82 -14.48
C VAL A 194 -20.41 21.54 -14.60
N MET A 195 -21.07 20.39 -14.63
CA MET A 195 -20.39 19.10 -14.71
C MET A 195 -19.70 18.87 -16.06
N GLU A 196 -20.24 19.43 -17.16
CA GLU A 196 -19.54 19.40 -18.45
C GLU A 196 -18.24 20.22 -18.42
N ILE A 197 -18.28 21.41 -17.82
CA ILE A 197 -17.11 22.26 -17.66
C ILE A 197 -16.09 21.60 -16.74
N ALA A 198 -16.52 21.01 -15.64
CA ALA A 198 -15.68 20.28 -14.70
C ALA A 198 -14.93 19.13 -15.39
N ARG A 199 -15.63 18.31 -16.17
CA ARG A 199 -15.01 17.22 -16.96
C ARG A 199 -14.01 17.73 -18.00
N LYS A 200 -14.35 18.77 -18.76
CA LYS A 200 -13.44 19.39 -19.75
C LYS A 200 -12.19 19.96 -19.10
N SER A 201 -12.34 20.53 -17.90
CA SER A 201 -11.25 21.11 -17.12
C SER A 201 -10.49 20.06 -16.28
N ARG A 202 -10.91 18.78 -16.31
CA ARG A 202 -10.35 17.68 -15.51
C ARG A 202 -10.38 17.96 -14.00
N VAL A 203 -11.37 18.67 -13.52
CA VAL A 203 -11.62 18.96 -12.11
C VAL A 203 -12.85 18.21 -11.68
N TYR A 204 -12.73 17.34 -10.70
CA TYR A 204 -13.80 16.48 -10.24
C TYR A 204 -14.33 16.97 -8.88
N PRO A 205 -15.58 17.44 -8.81
CA PRO A 205 -16.20 17.76 -7.53
C PRO A 205 -16.36 16.50 -6.68
N VAL A 206 -16.04 16.61 -5.39
CA VAL A 206 -16.20 15.54 -4.41
C VAL A 206 -16.76 16.07 -3.11
N SER A 207 -17.67 15.32 -2.51
CA SER A 207 -18.22 15.57 -1.17
C SER A 207 -17.38 14.88 -0.09
N PRO A 208 -17.64 15.09 1.21
CA PRO A 208 -17.00 14.33 2.28
C PRO A 208 -17.11 12.81 2.09
N ASN A 209 -18.29 12.29 1.78
CA ASN A 209 -18.50 10.85 1.61
C ASN A 209 -17.83 10.31 0.34
N THR A 210 -17.96 11.02 -0.79
CA THR A 210 -17.34 10.59 -2.04
C THR A 210 -15.81 10.71 -1.97
N LEU A 211 -15.27 11.75 -1.33
CA LEU A 211 -13.84 11.86 -1.07
C LEU A 211 -13.34 10.68 -0.21
N TYR A 212 -14.03 10.40 0.91
CA TYR A 212 -13.67 9.27 1.76
C TYR A 212 -13.60 7.95 0.98
N ALA A 213 -14.58 7.68 0.13
CA ALA A 213 -14.58 6.50 -0.73
C ALA A 213 -13.36 6.46 -1.68
N HIS A 214 -13.02 7.58 -2.32
CA HIS A 214 -11.82 7.68 -3.15
C HIS A 214 -10.53 7.45 -2.35
N LEU A 215 -10.44 8.04 -1.15
CA LEU A 215 -9.30 7.86 -0.25
C LEU A 215 -9.13 6.40 0.14
N GLN A 216 -10.21 5.66 0.42
CA GLN A 216 -10.13 4.22 0.74
C GLN A 216 -9.59 3.40 -0.44
N VAL A 217 -10.04 3.67 -1.67
CA VAL A 217 -9.54 2.99 -2.88
C VAL A 217 -8.05 3.27 -3.08
N LEU A 218 -7.63 4.53 -2.92
CA LEU A 218 -6.22 4.91 -3.00
C LEU A 218 -5.39 4.23 -1.92
N LEU A 219 -5.87 4.17 -0.67
CA LEU A 219 -5.20 3.50 0.44
C LEU A 219 -4.94 2.01 0.14
N LEU A 220 -5.91 1.30 -0.44
CA LEU A 220 -5.74 -0.08 -0.88
C LEU A 220 -4.61 -0.24 -1.91
N SER A 221 -4.51 0.71 -2.85
CA SER A 221 -3.43 0.73 -3.84
C SER A 221 -2.05 0.91 -3.18
N PHE A 222 -1.93 1.81 -2.20
CA PHE A 222 -0.70 2.01 -1.43
C PHE A 222 -0.28 0.75 -0.65
N GLN A 223 -1.22 0.11 0.04
CA GLN A 223 -0.97 -1.11 0.81
C GLN A 223 -0.53 -2.28 -0.09
N GLY A 224 -1.13 -2.41 -1.26
CA GLY A 224 -0.75 -3.42 -2.24
C GLY A 224 0.71 -3.28 -2.69
N LYS A 225 1.15 -2.06 -2.96
CA LYS A 225 2.53 -1.78 -3.37
C LYS A 225 3.56 -2.04 -2.25
N GLU A 226 3.26 -1.64 -1.03
CA GLU A 226 4.14 -1.92 0.12
C GLU A 226 4.33 -3.43 0.30
N LEU A 227 3.26 -4.21 0.14
CA LEU A 227 3.31 -5.66 0.20
C LEU A 227 4.15 -6.25 -0.95
N GLU A 228 4.00 -5.73 -2.17
CA GLU A 228 4.80 -6.16 -3.32
C GLU A 228 6.29 -5.90 -3.09
N GLN A 229 6.67 -4.73 -2.61
CA GLN A 229 8.07 -4.39 -2.30
C GLN A 229 8.64 -5.33 -1.23
N LYS A 230 7.93 -5.56 -0.14
CA LYS A 230 8.33 -6.50 0.91
C LYS A 230 8.46 -7.93 0.38
N SER A 231 7.55 -8.35 -0.47
CA SER A 231 7.58 -9.66 -1.12
C SER A 231 8.82 -9.83 -2.00
N GLN A 232 9.16 -8.83 -2.80
CA GLN A 232 10.37 -8.83 -3.63
C GLN A 232 11.66 -8.89 -2.79
N GLU A 233 11.71 -8.20 -1.65
CA GLU A 233 12.82 -8.25 -0.72
C GLU A 233 13.00 -9.66 -0.13
N VAL A 234 11.90 -10.26 0.32
CA VAL A 234 11.89 -11.64 0.84
C VAL A 234 12.37 -12.63 -0.24
N PHE A 235 11.89 -12.53 -1.48
CA PHE A 235 12.37 -13.38 -2.57
C PHE A 235 13.86 -13.21 -2.84
N ARG A 236 14.40 -12.00 -2.71
CA ARG A 236 15.83 -11.73 -2.87
C ARG A 236 16.64 -12.42 -1.78
N LEU A 237 16.20 -12.34 -0.53
CA LEU A 237 16.82 -13.02 0.61
C LEU A 237 16.77 -14.54 0.46
N LEU A 238 15.64 -15.10 0.04
CA LEU A 238 15.51 -16.54 -0.21
C LEU A 238 16.47 -17.04 -1.28
N ARG A 239 16.64 -16.30 -2.38
CA ARG A 239 17.61 -16.64 -3.42
C ARG A 239 19.06 -16.60 -2.90
N ALA A 240 19.39 -15.65 -2.05
CA ALA A 240 20.71 -15.57 -1.42
C ALA A 240 20.96 -16.78 -0.50
N ILE A 241 20.01 -17.12 0.36
CA ILE A 241 20.07 -18.31 1.23
C ILE A 241 20.20 -19.59 0.40
N GLN A 242 19.44 -19.73 -0.67
CA GLN A 242 19.50 -20.90 -1.55
C GLN A 242 20.90 -21.06 -2.21
N LYS A 243 21.51 -19.94 -2.62
CA LYS A 243 22.88 -19.92 -3.16
C LYS A 243 23.90 -20.33 -2.10
N ASP A 244 23.80 -19.83 -0.89
CA ASP A 244 24.73 -20.16 0.20
C ASP A 244 24.55 -21.61 0.67
N TYR A 245 23.32 -22.12 0.69
CA TYR A 245 23.03 -23.53 0.91
C TYR A 245 23.76 -24.42 -0.11
N GLY A 246 23.68 -24.08 -1.40
CA GLY A 246 24.38 -24.84 -2.45
C GLY A 246 25.91 -24.93 -2.23
N LYS A 247 26.53 -23.82 -1.78
CA LYS A 247 27.97 -23.84 -1.44
C LYS A 247 28.30 -24.72 -0.25
N ILE A 248 27.43 -24.70 0.78
CA ILE A 248 27.62 -25.56 1.95
C ILE A 248 27.46 -27.03 1.56
N ASP A 249 26.46 -27.36 0.75
CA ASP A 249 26.25 -28.74 0.26
C ASP A 249 27.44 -29.26 -0.55
N GLU A 250 27.99 -28.44 -1.45
CA GLU A 250 29.20 -28.74 -2.18
C GLU A 250 30.42 -29.00 -1.25
N SER A 251 30.59 -28.11 -0.25
CA SER A 251 31.64 -28.22 0.75
C SER A 251 31.50 -29.48 1.60
N LEU A 252 30.31 -29.86 1.98
CA LEU A 252 30.00 -31.10 2.69
C LEU A 252 30.31 -32.33 1.82
N GLY A 253 29.99 -32.26 0.53
CA GLY A 253 30.34 -33.31 -0.43
C GLY A 253 31.86 -33.53 -0.54
N VAL A 254 32.64 -32.45 -0.57
CA VAL A 254 34.11 -32.52 -0.56
C VAL A 254 34.65 -33.11 0.75
N LEU A 255 34.11 -32.65 1.89
CA LEU A 255 34.47 -33.16 3.20
C LEU A 255 34.19 -34.68 3.30
N GLY A 256 33.03 -35.13 2.81
CA GLY A 256 32.66 -36.55 2.75
C GLY A 256 33.72 -37.41 1.99
N LYS A 257 34.20 -36.90 0.85
CA LYS A 257 35.29 -37.55 0.08
C LYS A 257 36.58 -37.63 0.89
N HIS A 258 36.96 -36.54 1.59
CA HIS A 258 38.18 -36.57 2.43
C HIS A 258 38.08 -37.57 3.58
N VAL A 259 36.94 -37.65 4.26
CA VAL A 259 36.68 -38.61 5.32
C VAL A 259 36.74 -40.04 4.80
N THR A 260 36.18 -40.33 3.64
CA THR A 260 36.24 -41.64 3.00
C THR A 260 37.69 -42.02 2.66
N ASN A 261 38.47 -41.10 2.09
CA ASN A 261 39.87 -41.31 1.77
C ASN A 261 40.71 -41.56 3.03
N ALA A 262 40.49 -40.80 4.10
CA ALA A 262 41.15 -41.00 5.39
C ALA A 262 40.84 -42.39 5.98
N TYR A 263 39.59 -42.82 5.91
CA TYR A 263 39.16 -44.14 6.36
C TYR A 263 39.84 -45.26 5.56
N ASN A 264 39.91 -45.16 4.24
CA ASN A 264 40.60 -46.12 3.38
C ASN A 264 42.09 -46.18 3.67
N SER A 265 42.75 -45.02 3.90
CA SER A 265 44.16 -44.96 4.30
C SER A 265 44.40 -45.65 5.65
N MET A 266 43.52 -45.46 6.62
CA MET A 266 43.56 -46.10 7.93
C MET A 266 43.49 -47.64 7.82
N ASN A 267 42.57 -48.12 6.96
CA ASN A 267 42.41 -49.54 6.70
C ASN A 267 43.67 -50.13 6.06
N THR A 268 44.30 -49.41 5.14
CA THR A 268 45.53 -49.81 4.50
C THR A 268 46.73 -49.98 5.53
N VAL A 269 46.84 -48.96 6.40
CA VAL A 269 47.84 -48.98 7.49
C VAL A 269 47.58 -50.16 8.45
N SER A 270 46.32 -50.34 8.87
CA SER A 270 45.89 -51.42 9.76
C SER A 270 46.21 -52.80 9.17
N SER A 271 45.93 -52.96 7.86
CA SER A 271 46.32 -54.24 7.14
C SER A 271 47.78 -54.44 7.07
N GLY A 272 48.59 -53.37 6.82
CA GLY A 272 50.01 -53.40 6.85
C GLY A 272 50.59 -53.82 8.22
N PHE A 273 50.07 -53.28 9.30
CA PHE A 273 50.43 -53.68 10.66
C PHE A 273 50.11 -55.14 10.96
N ALA A 274 48.98 -55.67 10.54
CA ALA A 274 48.58 -57.03 10.69
C ALA A 274 49.52 -57.95 9.95
N GLN A 275 49.94 -57.64 8.70
CA GLN A 275 50.91 -58.39 7.93
C GLN A 275 52.32 -58.36 8.57
N LEU A 276 52.74 -57.22 9.11
CA LEU A 276 53.99 -57.09 9.84
C LEU A 276 54.01 -57.98 11.08
N GLY A 277 52.89 -57.98 11.86
CA GLY A 277 52.69 -58.83 13.01
C GLY A 277 52.81 -60.31 12.67
N GLN A 278 52.23 -60.78 11.56
CA GLN A 278 52.35 -62.14 11.07
C GLN A 278 53.82 -62.52 10.71
N LYS A 279 54.51 -61.63 9.99
CA LYS A 279 55.88 -61.80 9.63
C LYS A 279 56.82 -61.92 10.85
N LEU A 280 56.60 -61.06 11.85
CA LEU A 280 57.37 -61.10 13.11
C LEU A 280 57.09 -62.40 13.88
N SER A 281 55.86 -62.85 13.94
CA SER A 281 55.52 -64.14 14.60
C SER A 281 56.13 -65.33 13.89
N SER A 282 56.14 -65.38 12.55
CA SER A 282 56.76 -66.44 11.78
C SER A 282 58.29 -66.43 11.91
N THR A 283 58.93 -65.28 11.98
CA THR A 283 60.39 -65.16 12.21
C THR A 283 60.77 -65.63 13.61
N ARG A 284 59.97 -65.40 14.61
CA ARG A 284 60.13 -65.86 15.99
C ARG A 284 60.00 -67.37 16.08
N ALA A 285 59.04 -67.96 15.35
CA ALA A 285 58.94 -69.45 15.27
C ALA A 285 60.12 -70.13 14.59
N LEU A 286 60.78 -69.48 13.62
CA LEU A 286 62.01 -69.99 12.98
C LEU A 286 63.26 -69.86 13.87
N GLY A 287 63.27 -68.87 14.79
CA GLY A 287 64.38 -68.73 15.74
C GLY A 287 64.35 -69.79 16.84
N THR A 288 63.22 -70.23 17.28
CA THR A 288 63.06 -71.26 18.31
C THR A 288 63.34 -72.71 17.77
N ALA A 289 63.26 -72.91 16.44
CA ALA A 289 63.55 -74.22 15.81
C ALA A 289 65.04 -74.47 15.53
N LYS A 290 65.96 -73.60 15.93
CA LYS A 290 67.39 -73.72 15.78
C LYS A 290 68.15 -73.98 17.10
N GLU A 291 67.43 -74.07 18.20
CA GLU A 291 67.99 -74.39 19.55
C GLU A 291 67.64 -75.79 20.04
N GLU A 292 67.10 -76.65 19.23
CA GLU A 292 67.03 -78.10 19.44
C GLU A 292 68.05 -78.77 18.42
#